data_548ad7d15be1848985896437144c5f05
#
_entry.id   548ad7d15be1848985896437144c5f05
#
_cell.length_a   1.000
_cell.length_b   1.000
_cell.length_c   1.000
_cell.angle_alpha   90.00
_cell.angle_beta   90.00
_cell.angle_gamma   90.00
#
_symmetry.space_group_name_H-M   'P 1'
#
loop_
_entity.id
_entity.type
_entity.pdbx_description
1 polymer ?
#
loop_
_entity_poly.entity_id
_entity_poly.type
_entity_poly.pdbx_seq_one_letter_code
_entity_poly.pdbx_strand_id
1 'polypeptide(L)'
;MCLALVAGYVDAYGLSAFGTYVSFMSGNTTQVGSMTGHGRLVEAVPPALAILFFVCGSCAGTYLTHSRLRHSRRLLFGVVAALLAAAAAVSRIGPAEVNAGIATISFSMGIMNTILPRIGAESVSLTFMTGDLNRIGSHVALAFKGVPLPDAQGPWDTQLHRAGLLASLWGSFLIGALISAAMISHLGVWVLVLPFLILVALALFSASPPSQSVGEQHLSVAEGAERLTNLLRTQATNSSNLENNSLRTGD
;
A
#
# COMPACT_ATOMS: atom_id res chain seq x y z
N MET A 1 -1.23 -8.63 -7.42
CA MET A 1 -0.94 -9.97 -6.90
C MET A 1 0.57 -10.19 -6.69
N CYS A 2 1.45 -10.06 -7.72
CA CYS A 2 2.90 -10.29 -7.56
C CYS A 2 3.54 -9.47 -6.43
N LEU A 3 3.18 -8.20 -6.29
CA LEU A 3 3.74 -7.34 -5.22
C LEU A 3 3.28 -7.76 -3.82
N ALA A 4 2.03 -8.24 -3.68
CA ALA A 4 1.54 -8.78 -2.41
C ALA A 4 2.27 -10.07 -2.03
N LEU A 5 2.52 -10.94 -3.01
CA LEU A 5 3.32 -12.15 -2.81
C LEU A 5 4.74 -11.79 -2.35
N VAL A 6 5.40 -10.83 -3.02
CA VAL A 6 6.74 -10.33 -2.61
C VAL A 6 6.69 -9.74 -1.21
N ALA A 7 5.66 -8.96 -0.87
CA ALA A 7 5.51 -8.36 0.46
C ALA A 7 5.41 -9.43 1.56
N GLY A 8 4.52 -10.42 1.40
CA GLY A 8 4.37 -11.50 2.35
C GLY A 8 5.63 -12.37 2.47
N TYR A 9 6.30 -12.59 1.34
CA TYR A 9 7.55 -13.36 1.30
C TYR A 9 8.67 -12.68 2.10
N VAL A 10 8.88 -11.38 1.87
CA VAL A 10 9.93 -10.61 2.54
C VAL A 10 9.59 -10.36 4.02
N ASP A 11 8.30 -10.21 4.35
CA ASP A 11 7.86 -10.03 5.74
C ASP A 11 8.08 -11.31 6.57
N ALA A 12 7.76 -12.48 6.01
CA ALA A 12 8.03 -13.78 6.65
C ALA A 12 9.53 -14.05 6.80
N TYR A 13 10.34 -13.60 5.82
CA TYR A 13 11.81 -13.64 5.97
C TYR A 13 12.26 -12.79 7.16
N GLY A 14 11.79 -11.53 7.25
CA GLY A 14 12.15 -10.63 8.36
C GLY A 14 11.80 -11.21 9.72
N LEU A 15 10.58 -11.75 9.85
CA LEU A 15 10.13 -12.41 11.07
C LEU A 15 11.01 -13.63 11.43
N SER A 16 11.31 -14.47 10.45
CA SER A 16 12.08 -15.71 10.68
C SER A 16 13.56 -15.47 10.93
N ALA A 17 14.16 -14.48 10.22
CA ALA A 17 15.59 -14.20 10.31
C ALA A 17 15.94 -13.24 11.47
N PHE A 18 15.05 -12.29 11.78
CA PHE A 18 15.34 -11.19 12.72
C PHE A 18 14.35 -11.12 13.90
N GLY A 19 13.29 -11.94 13.92
CA GLY A 19 12.24 -11.84 14.93
C GLY A 19 11.38 -10.56 14.85
N THR A 20 11.50 -9.81 13.73
CA THR A 20 10.87 -8.50 13.52
C THR A 20 10.24 -8.45 12.15
N TYR A 21 9.04 -7.90 12.05
CA TYR A 21 8.41 -7.67 10.77
C TYR A 21 9.09 -6.52 10.02
N VAL A 22 9.17 -6.62 8.71
CA VAL A 22 9.79 -5.57 7.87
C VAL A 22 8.76 -4.72 7.13
N SER A 23 7.50 -5.16 7.11
CA SER A 23 6.38 -4.45 6.47
C SER A 23 5.12 -4.36 7.34
N PHE A 24 4.96 -5.19 8.36
CA PHE A 24 3.79 -5.20 9.26
C PHE A 24 4.00 -4.25 10.45
N MET A 25 3.84 -2.94 10.20
CA MET A 25 4.20 -1.91 11.18
C MET A 25 3.31 -1.88 12.42
N SER A 26 2.03 -2.29 12.34
CA SER A 26 1.19 -2.42 13.54
C SER A 26 1.69 -3.52 14.49
N GLY A 27 2.18 -4.64 13.95
CA GLY A 27 2.83 -5.68 14.73
C GLY A 27 4.11 -5.18 15.43
N ASN A 28 4.96 -4.45 14.69
CA ASN A 28 6.17 -3.85 15.26
C ASN A 28 5.82 -2.82 16.34
N THR A 29 4.79 -1.99 16.15
CA THR A 29 4.34 -1.04 17.17
C THR A 29 3.92 -1.75 18.45
N THR A 30 3.18 -2.86 18.33
CA THR A 30 2.81 -3.69 19.48
C THR A 30 4.02 -4.29 20.17
N GLN A 31 5.01 -4.79 19.39
CA GLN A 31 6.26 -5.30 19.95
C GLN A 31 7.04 -4.23 20.73
N VAL A 32 7.21 -3.04 20.15
CA VAL A 32 7.86 -1.91 20.84
C VAL A 32 7.14 -1.58 22.15
N GLY A 33 5.82 -1.44 22.12
CA GLY A 33 5.03 -1.15 23.31
C GLY A 33 5.17 -2.23 24.40
N SER A 34 5.06 -3.50 24.01
CA SER A 34 5.18 -4.63 24.94
C SER A 34 6.59 -4.73 25.54
N MET A 35 7.62 -4.67 24.70
CA MET A 35 9.02 -4.78 25.17
C MET A 35 9.41 -3.62 26.08
N THR A 36 9.01 -2.39 25.72
CA THR A 36 9.25 -1.19 26.54
C THR A 36 8.51 -1.27 27.87
N GLY A 37 7.24 -1.70 27.86
CA GLY A 37 6.45 -1.86 29.07
C GLY A 37 7.02 -2.89 30.06
N HIS A 38 7.76 -3.87 29.56
CA HIS A 38 8.48 -4.85 30.38
C HIS A 38 9.94 -4.45 30.71
N GLY A 39 10.36 -3.24 30.37
CA GLY A 39 11.74 -2.77 30.62
C GLY A 39 12.81 -3.35 29.68
N ARG A 40 12.42 -4.06 28.61
CA ARG A 40 13.31 -4.73 27.65
C ARG A 40 13.67 -3.78 26.48
N LEU A 41 14.28 -2.63 26.80
CA LEU A 41 14.53 -1.54 25.85
C LEU A 41 15.40 -1.95 24.67
N VAL A 42 16.44 -2.79 24.92
CA VAL A 42 17.35 -3.26 23.87
C VAL A 42 16.62 -4.10 22.82
N GLU A 43 15.68 -4.92 23.26
CA GLU A 43 14.89 -5.78 22.38
C GLU A 43 13.81 -4.97 21.58
N ALA A 44 13.45 -3.79 22.07
CA ALA A 44 12.54 -2.88 21.36
C ALA A 44 13.23 -2.14 20.18
N VAL A 45 14.58 -2.13 20.13
CA VAL A 45 15.32 -1.42 19.08
C VAL A 45 15.05 -1.94 17.67
N PRO A 46 15.12 -3.26 17.37
CA PRO A 46 14.87 -3.78 16.04
C PRO A 46 13.50 -3.40 15.47
N PRO A 47 12.35 -3.64 16.16
CA PRO A 47 11.06 -3.24 15.64
C PRO A 47 10.88 -1.71 15.56
N ALA A 48 11.52 -0.92 16.43
CA ALA A 48 11.51 0.55 16.33
C ALA A 48 12.27 1.04 15.08
N LEU A 49 13.43 0.44 14.78
CA LEU A 49 14.17 0.71 13.55
C LEU A 49 13.36 0.33 12.31
N ALA A 50 12.67 -0.80 12.32
CA ALA A 50 11.81 -1.20 11.21
C ALA A 50 10.74 -0.15 10.93
N ILE A 51 10.06 0.36 11.96
CA ILE A 51 9.06 1.44 11.82
C ILE A 51 9.69 2.70 11.23
N LEU A 52 10.81 3.16 11.81
CA LEU A 52 11.48 4.38 11.38
C LEU A 52 11.89 4.30 9.90
N PHE A 53 12.58 3.24 9.51
CA PHE A 53 13.08 3.09 8.15
C PHE A 53 11.97 2.81 7.13
N PHE A 54 10.88 2.15 7.52
CA PHE A 54 9.69 2.02 6.68
C PHE A 54 9.08 3.39 6.38
N VAL A 55 8.93 4.26 7.38
CA VAL A 55 8.42 5.63 7.18
C VAL A 55 9.35 6.43 6.28
N CYS A 56 10.65 6.38 6.50
CA CYS A 56 11.64 7.02 5.65
C CYS A 56 11.57 6.51 4.21
N GLY A 57 11.43 5.20 4.02
CA GLY A 57 11.25 4.58 2.71
C GLY A 57 9.96 5.02 2.01
N SER A 58 8.86 5.08 2.76
CA SER A 58 7.57 5.58 2.24
C SER A 58 7.67 7.06 1.83
N CYS A 59 8.33 7.90 2.61
CA CYS A 59 8.61 9.28 2.24
C CYS A 59 9.44 9.37 0.95
N ALA A 60 10.54 8.62 0.86
CA ALA A 60 11.40 8.60 -0.33
C ALA A 60 10.65 8.09 -1.57
N GLY A 61 9.89 7.00 -1.44
CA GLY A 61 9.09 6.44 -2.52
C GLY A 61 8.01 7.41 -3.02
N THR A 62 7.31 8.07 -2.10
CA THR A 62 6.32 9.09 -2.42
C THR A 62 6.96 10.27 -3.15
N TYR A 63 8.09 10.78 -2.66
CA TYR A 63 8.82 11.85 -3.30
C TYR A 63 9.24 11.48 -4.73
N LEU A 64 9.78 10.28 -4.94
CA LEU A 64 10.17 9.79 -6.25
C LEU A 64 8.98 9.58 -7.19
N THR A 65 7.84 9.12 -6.67
CA THR A 65 6.61 8.91 -7.46
C THR A 65 6.05 10.24 -7.98
N HIS A 66 6.15 11.32 -7.19
CA HIS A 66 5.70 12.67 -7.55
C HIS A 66 6.77 13.47 -8.30
N SER A 67 7.98 12.96 -8.45
CA SER A 67 9.00 13.58 -9.28
C SER A 67 8.63 13.41 -10.76
N ARG A 68 8.99 14.39 -11.62
CA ARG A 68 8.70 14.39 -13.07
C ARG A 68 9.51 13.34 -13.86
N LEU A 69 9.95 12.26 -13.23
CA LEU A 69 10.77 11.23 -13.88
C LEU A 69 9.87 10.34 -14.75
N ARG A 70 10.17 10.31 -16.05
CA ARG A 70 9.41 9.59 -17.09
C ARG A 70 9.27 8.07 -16.84
N HIS A 71 10.11 7.48 -15.99
CA HIS A 71 10.14 6.05 -15.69
C HIS A 71 10.13 5.77 -14.18
N SER A 72 9.44 6.58 -13.38
CA SER A 72 9.45 6.48 -11.92
C SER A 72 9.13 5.07 -11.40
N ARG A 73 8.18 4.36 -11.98
CA ARG A 73 7.84 2.98 -11.58
C ARG A 73 8.99 1.99 -11.79
N ARG A 74 9.65 2.03 -12.96
CA ARG A 74 10.81 1.16 -13.24
C ARG A 74 11.96 1.45 -12.30
N LEU A 75 12.22 2.74 -12.05
CA LEU A 75 13.24 3.18 -11.12
C LEU A 75 12.94 2.66 -9.71
N LEU A 76 11.71 2.78 -9.24
CA LEU A 76 11.31 2.32 -7.91
C LEU A 76 11.48 0.79 -7.75
N PHE A 77 11.05 -0.01 -8.73
CA PHE A 77 11.29 -1.46 -8.71
C PHE A 77 12.78 -1.80 -8.71
N GLY A 78 13.57 -1.10 -9.51
CA GLY A 78 15.02 -1.26 -9.54
C GLY A 78 15.69 -0.90 -8.21
N VAL A 79 15.27 0.21 -7.58
CA VAL A 79 15.77 0.63 -6.26
C VAL A 79 15.41 -0.40 -5.19
N VAL A 80 14.15 -0.87 -5.15
CA VAL A 80 13.73 -1.90 -4.19
C VAL A 80 14.52 -3.20 -4.40
N ALA A 81 14.71 -3.64 -5.64
CA ALA A 81 15.52 -4.82 -5.95
C ALA A 81 16.98 -4.64 -5.48
N ALA A 82 17.60 -3.49 -5.76
CA ALA A 82 18.97 -3.18 -5.34
C ALA A 82 19.10 -3.17 -3.81
N LEU A 83 18.12 -2.62 -3.10
CA LEU A 83 18.08 -2.60 -1.63
C LEU A 83 17.93 -4.02 -1.04
N LEU A 84 17.12 -4.89 -1.65
CA LEU A 84 17.02 -6.28 -1.22
C LEU A 84 18.34 -7.04 -1.45
N ALA A 85 19.01 -6.80 -2.58
CA ALA A 85 20.34 -7.37 -2.84
C ALA A 85 21.37 -6.86 -1.83
N ALA A 86 21.35 -5.57 -1.51
CA ALA A 86 22.22 -4.97 -0.49
C ALA A 86 21.96 -5.57 0.89
N ALA A 87 20.70 -5.75 1.28
CA ALA A 87 20.33 -6.39 2.55
C ALA A 87 20.81 -7.83 2.61
N ALA A 88 20.69 -8.59 1.51
CA ALA A 88 21.21 -9.95 1.42
C ALA A 88 22.75 -9.98 1.56
N ALA A 89 23.45 -9.02 0.99
CA ALA A 89 24.91 -8.90 1.12
C ALA A 89 25.32 -8.55 2.55
N VAL A 90 24.67 -7.56 3.18
CA VAL A 90 24.91 -7.13 4.56
C VAL A 90 24.67 -8.26 5.55
N SER A 91 23.59 -9.03 5.38
CA SER A 91 23.26 -10.16 6.26
C SER A 91 24.31 -11.29 6.22
N ARG A 92 25.26 -11.27 5.30
CA ARG A 92 26.38 -12.22 5.22
C ARG A 92 27.63 -11.79 5.98
N ILE A 93 27.71 -10.51 6.35
CA ILE A 93 28.91 -9.95 7.02
C ILE A 93 29.00 -10.41 8.46
N GLY A 94 27.87 -10.58 9.12
CA GLY A 94 27.82 -11.11 10.48
C GLY A 94 26.61 -10.69 11.31
N PRO A 95 26.43 -11.24 12.50
CA PRO A 95 25.29 -10.94 13.37
C PRO A 95 25.28 -9.49 13.89
N ALA A 96 26.40 -8.77 13.86
CA ALA A 96 26.46 -7.36 14.24
C ALA A 96 25.66 -6.45 13.27
N GLU A 97 25.41 -6.92 12.04
CA GLU A 97 24.75 -6.16 10.98
C GLU A 97 23.23 -6.42 10.88
N VAL A 98 22.63 -7.12 11.86
CA VAL A 98 21.19 -7.44 11.87
C VAL A 98 20.34 -6.18 11.78
N ASN A 99 20.68 -5.14 12.55
CA ASN A 99 19.95 -3.88 12.54
C ASN A 99 20.05 -3.16 11.19
N ALA A 100 21.19 -3.24 10.51
CA ALA A 100 21.38 -2.69 9.17
C ALA A 100 20.54 -3.46 8.14
N GLY A 101 20.45 -4.79 8.27
CA GLY A 101 19.58 -5.63 7.45
C GLY A 101 18.10 -5.25 7.61
N ILE A 102 17.62 -5.15 8.87
CA ILE A 102 16.25 -4.71 9.19
C ILE A 102 15.96 -3.33 8.59
N ALA A 103 16.85 -2.36 8.82
CA ALA A 103 16.70 -1.00 8.32
C ALA A 103 16.59 -0.97 6.79
N THR A 104 17.50 -1.67 6.09
CA THR A 104 17.52 -1.69 4.62
C THR A 104 16.29 -2.35 4.02
N ILE A 105 15.85 -3.49 4.58
CA ILE A 105 14.67 -4.18 4.08
C ILE A 105 13.40 -3.38 4.39
N SER A 106 13.25 -2.84 5.61
CA SER A 106 12.09 -2.03 5.97
C SER A 106 12.00 -0.76 5.14
N PHE A 107 13.12 -0.12 4.85
CA PHE A 107 13.17 1.02 3.93
C PHE A 107 12.72 0.64 2.52
N SER A 108 13.19 -0.50 2.00
CA SER A 108 12.78 -1.01 0.68
C SER A 108 11.27 -1.33 0.63
N MET A 109 10.72 -1.89 1.71
CA MET A 109 9.30 -2.21 1.83
C MET A 109 8.44 -0.94 1.93
N GLY A 110 8.94 0.11 2.59
CA GLY A 110 8.33 1.43 2.60
C GLY A 110 8.21 2.02 1.19
N ILE A 111 9.28 1.98 0.39
CA ILE A 111 9.27 2.40 -1.02
C ILE A 111 8.27 1.55 -1.81
N MET A 112 8.32 0.23 -1.69
CA MET A 112 7.46 -0.68 -2.44
C MET A 112 5.97 -0.41 -2.17
N ASN A 113 5.61 -0.04 -0.95
CA ASN A 113 4.23 0.27 -0.58
C ASN A 113 3.66 1.51 -1.31
N THR A 114 4.52 2.39 -1.82
CA THR A 114 4.10 3.59 -2.59
C THR A 114 3.83 3.32 -4.08
N ILE A 115 4.21 2.14 -4.58
CA ILE A 115 4.11 1.79 -6.02
C ILE A 115 2.69 1.34 -6.39
N LEU A 116 1.87 0.97 -5.41
CA LEU A 116 0.55 0.39 -5.66
C LEU A 116 -0.43 1.39 -6.28
N PRO A 117 -1.17 0.94 -7.31
CA PRO A 117 -2.30 1.68 -7.82
C PRO A 117 -3.45 1.67 -6.80
N ARG A 118 -4.27 2.72 -6.83
CA ARG A 118 -5.56 2.73 -6.14
C ARG A 118 -6.53 1.79 -6.85
N ILE A 119 -7.32 1.05 -6.09
CA ILE A 119 -8.46 0.26 -6.61
C ILE A 119 -9.73 1.04 -6.28
N GLY A 120 -10.32 1.69 -7.28
CA GLY A 120 -11.45 2.60 -7.08
C GLY A 120 -11.08 3.85 -6.29
N ALA A 121 -11.96 4.32 -5.41
CA ALA A 121 -11.74 5.47 -4.53
C ALA A 121 -10.79 5.13 -3.35
N GLU A 122 -10.49 3.86 -3.12
CA GLU A 122 -9.73 3.40 -1.97
C GLU A 122 -8.27 3.13 -2.30
N SER A 123 -7.36 3.58 -1.41
CA SER A 123 -5.95 3.21 -1.48
C SER A 123 -5.76 1.79 -0.94
N VAL A 124 -5.28 0.87 -1.77
CA VAL A 124 -4.88 -0.47 -1.32
C VAL A 124 -3.43 -0.39 -0.83
N SER A 125 -3.20 -0.78 0.41
CA SER A 125 -1.85 -0.92 0.96
C SER A 125 -1.46 -2.39 1.00
N LEU A 126 -0.29 -2.75 0.47
CA LEU A 126 0.24 -4.13 0.51
C LEU A 126 0.40 -4.68 1.92
N THR A 127 0.52 -3.80 2.89
CA THR A 127 0.89 -4.13 4.26
C THR A 127 -0.27 -3.97 5.24
N PHE A 128 -1.43 -3.47 4.78
CA PHE A 128 -2.60 -3.26 5.63
C PHE A 128 -3.61 -4.41 5.52
N MET A 129 -3.09 -5.64 5.70
CA MET A 129 -3.86 -6.89 5.54
C MET A 129 -5.10 -6.97 6.43
N THR A 130 -5.07 -6.43 7.66
CA THR A 130 -6.24 -6.39 8.54
C THR A 130 -7.36 -5.52 7.96
N GLY A 131 -7.02 -4.41 7.33
CA GLY A 131 -7.98 -3.55 6.63
C GLY A 131 -8.63 -4.27 5.45
N ASP A 132 -7.84 -5.01 4.68
CA ASP A 132 -8.34 -5.79 3.54
C ASP A 132 -9.29 -6.90 3.99
N LEU A 133 -8.98 -7.62 5.08
CA LEU A 133 -9.88 -8.62 5.66
C LEU A 133 -11.21 -7.99 6.13
N ASN A 134 -11.16 -6.82 6.77
CA ASN A 134 -12.37 -6.09 7.16
C ASN A 134 -13.21 -5.69 5.94
N ARG A 135 -12.58 -5.20 4.87
CA ARG A 135 -13.26 -4.85 3.61
C ARG A 135 -13.87 -6.06 2.93
N ILE A 136 -13.18 -7.21 2.91
CA ILE A 136 -13.73 -8.46 2.41
C ILE A 136 -15.03 -8.78 3.14
N GLY A 137 -15.01 -8.76 4.48
CA GLY A 137 -16.20 -8.99 5.28
C GLY A 137 -17.34 -8.01 4.99
N SER A 138 -17.01 -6.73 4.87
CA SER A 138 -17.99 -5.68 4.53
C SER A 138 -18.61 -5.89 3.15
N HIS A 139 -17.80 -6.12 2.12
CA HIS A 139 -18.30 -6.37 0.77
C HIS A 139 -19.15 -7.63 0.67
N VAL A 140 -18.77 -8.69 1.35
CA VAL A 140 -19.58 -9.92 1.43
C VAL A 140 -20.93 -9.66 2.10
N ALA A 141 -20.94 -8.96 3.23
CA ALA A 141 -22.19 -8.62 3.92
C ALA A 141 -23.11 -7.72 3.08
N LEU A 142 -22.56 -6.72 2.38
CA LEU A 142 -23.33 -5.83 1.50
C LEU A 142 -23.86 -6.57 0.27
N ALA A 143 -23.10 -7.54 -0.26
CA ALA A 143 -23.55 -8.41 -1.34
C ALA A 143 -24.78 -9.24 -0.92
N PHE A 144 -24.76 -9.84 0.27
CA PHE A 144 -25.91 -10.57 0.80
C PHE A 144 -27.14 -9.70 1.02
N LYS A 145 -26.95 -8.42 1.34
CA LYS A 145 -28.05 -7.45 1.49
C LYS A 145 -28.51 -6.86 0.16
N GLY A 146 -27.88 -7.19 -0.97
CA GLY A 146 -28.20 -6.62 -2.28
C GLY A 146 -27.94 -5.11 -2.39
N VAL A 147 -27.05 -4.55 -1.56
CA VAL A 147 -26.72 -3.13 -1.60
C VAL A 147 -25.81 -2.84 -2.79
N PRO A 148 -26.23 -1.97 -3.74
CA PRO A 148 -25.40 -1.63 -4.90
C PRO A 148 -24.17 -0.82 -4.48
N LEU A 149 -23.12 -0.88 -5.30
CA LEU A 149 -21.91 -0.08 -5.15
C LEU A 149 -22.19 1.35 -5.66
N PRO A 150 -22.05 2.41 -4.81
CA PRO A 150 -22.32 3.78 -5.24
C PRO A 150 -21.31 4.32 -6.25
N ASP A 151 -20.09 3.75 -6.27
CA ASP A 151 -18.96 4.13 -7.14
C ASP A 151 -18.59 3.04 -8.16
N ALA A 152 -19.57 2.21 -8.56
CA ALA A 152 -19.35 1.12 -9.52
C ALA A 152 -18.86 1.65 -10.87
N GLN A 153 -17.77 1.10 -11.39
CA GLN A 153 -17.16 1.47 -12.67
C GLN A 153 -17.78 0.73 -13.87
N GLY A 154 -18.83 -0.06 -13.62
CA GLY A 154 -19.55 -0.82 -14.66
C GLY A 154 -20.30 -2.03 -14.10
N PRO A 155 -21.02 -2.77 -14.98
CA PRO A 155 -21.84 -3.92 -14.55
C PRO A 155 -21.04 -5.06 -13.92
N TRP A 156 -19.75 -5.14 -14.21
CA TRP A 156 -18.83 -6.15 -13.69
C TRP A 156 -18.30 -5.80 -12.27
N ASP A 157 -18.37 -4.52 -11.88
CA ASP A 157 -17.87 -4.04 -10.59
C ASP A 157 -18.95 -4.22 -9.52
N THR A 158 -18.94 -5.40 -8.92
CA THR A 158 -19.90 -5.81 -7.88
C THR A 158 -19.21 -5.92 -6.53
N GLN A 159 -20.01 -5.92 -5.45
CA GLN A 159 -19.51 -6.16 -4.09
C GLN A 159 -18.67 -7.46 -4.01
N LEU A 160 -19.16 -8.57 -4.59
CA LEU A 160 -18.44 -9.86 -4.61
C LEU A 160 -17.17 -9.80 -5.46
N HIS A 161 -17.16 -9.05 -6.56
CA HIS A 161 -15.95 -8.88 -7.37
C HIS A 161 -14.84 -8.18 -6.57
N ARG A 162 -15.17 -7.09 -5.86
CA ARG A 162 -14.21 -6.39 -4.99
C ARG A 162 -13.74 -7.26 -3.83
N ALA A 163 -14.65 -8.01 -3.17
CA ALA A 163 -14.27 -8.98 -2.17
C ALA A 163 -13.29 -10.03 -2.70
N GLY A 164 -13.53 -10.56 -3.90
CA GLY A 164 -12.67 -11.53 -4.57
C GLY A 164 -11.29 -10.97 -4.90
N LEU A 165 -11.20 -9.73 -5.37
CA LEU A 165 -9.92 -9.05 -5.62
C LEU A 165 -9.11 -8.87 -4.33
N LEU A 166 -9.74 -8.42 -3.24
CA LEU A 166 -9.08 -8.26 -1.94
C LEU A 166 -8.67 -9.61 -1.36
N ALA A 167 -9.51 -10.63 -1.46
CA ALA A 167 -9.21 -12.00 -1.02
C ALA A 167 -8.02 -12.59 -1.80
N SER A 168 -7.92 -12.34 -3.11
CA SER A 168 -6.80 -12.79 -3.91
C SER A 168 -5.51 -12.04 -3.60
N LEU A 169 -5.59 -10.77 -3.21
CA LEU A 169 -4.44 -9.99 -2.73
C LEU A 169 -3.93 -10.56 -1.41
N TRP A 170 -4.83 -10.76 -0.44
CA TRP A 170 -4.52 -11.38 0.84
C TRP A 170 -3.97 -12.80 0.68
N GLY A 171 -4.58 -13.62 -0.18
CA GLY A 171 -4.11 -14.97 -0.48
C GLY A 171 -2.71 -14.98 -1.11
N SER A 172 -2.42 -14.03 -2.01
CA SER A 172 -1.07 -13.88 -2.59
C SER A 172 -0.03 -13.56 -1.53
N PHE A 173 -0.35 -12.68 -0.58
CA PHE A 173 0.52 -12.37 0.56
C PHE A 173 0.79 -13.62 1.41
N LEU A 174 -0.27 -14.36 1.76
CA LEU A 174 -0.15 -15.59 2.55
C LEU A 174 0.71 -16.64 1.83
N ILE A 175 0.50 -16.84 0.52
CA ILE A 175 1.30 -17.77 -0.29
C ILE A 175 2.77 -17.35 -0.28
N GLY A 176 3.06 -16.07 -0.44
CA GLY A 176 4.42 -15.55 -0.36
C GLY A 176 5.07 -15.86 0.99
N ALA A 177 4.37 -15.62 2.09
CA ALA A 177 4.84 -15.90 3.43
C ALA A 177 5.10 -17.41 3.66
N LEU A 178 4.20 -18.28 3.19
CA LEU A 178 4.35 -19.74 3.28
C LEU A 178 5.59 -20.21 2.52
N ILE A 179 5.81 -19.74 1.29
CA ILE A 179 6.97 -20.12 0.48
C ILE A 179 8.25 -19.68 1.16
N SER A 180 8.32 -18.44 1.65
CA SER A 180 9.49 -17.91 2.36
C SER A 180 9.81 -18.74 3.61
N ALA A 181 8.81 -18.99 4.45
CA ALA A 181 8.98 -19.77 5.67
C ALA A 181 9.44 -21.21 5.39
N ALA A 182 8.94 -21.85 4.34
CA ALA A 182 9.36 -23.19 3.95
C ALA A 182 10.80 -23.24 3.41
N MET A 183 11.26 -22.16 2.76
CA MET A 183 12.57 -22.15 2.08
C MET A 183 13.71 -21.63 2.99
N ILE A 184 13.42 -20.84 4.01
CA ILE A 184 14.45 -20.17 4.82
C ILE A 184 15.37 -21.16 5.55
N SER A 185 14.85 -22.29 6.00
CA SER A 185 15.61 -23.34 6.68
C SER A 185 16.64 -24.00 5.76
N HIS A 186 16.40 -24.00 4.45
CA HIS A 186 17.26 -24.63 3.44
C HIS A 186 18.20 -23.64 2.76
N LEU A 187 17.73 -22.43 2.51
CA LEU A 187 18.43 -21.44 1.69
C LEU A 187 19.01 -20.27 2.49
N GLY A 188 18.58 -20.06 3.75
CA GLY A 188 19.00 -18.91 4.55
C GLY A 188 18.74 -17.59 3.80
N VAL A 189 19.75 -16.72 3.73
CA VAL A 189 19.66 -15.40 3.07
C VAL A 189 19.39 -15.50 1.55
N TRP A 190 19.70 -16.60 0.89
CA TRP A 190 19.45 -16.81 -0.53
C TRP A 190 17.94 -16.82 -0.88
N VAL A 191 17.11 -16.96 0.13
CA VAL A 191 15.64 -16.79 0.00
C VAL A 191 15.32 -15.45 -0.63
N LEU A 192 16.07 -14.37 -0.39
CA LEU A 192 15.83 -13.04 -0.99
C LEU A 192 16.09 -12.96 -2.50
N VAL A 193 16.69 -13.96 -3.12
CA VAL A 193 16.90 -14.00 -4.58
C VAL A 193 15.58 -14.08 -5.34
N LEU A 194 14.59 -14.81 -4.84
CA LEU A 194 13.29 -14.94 -5.51
C LEU A 194 12.56 -13.59 -5.60
N PRO A 195 12.32 -12.84 -4.51
CA PRO A 195 11.70 -11.51 -4.60
C PRO A 195 12.54 -10.52 -5.41
N PHE A 196 13.88 -10.61 -5.35
CA PHE A 196 14.76 -9.82 -6.21
C PHE A 196 14.48 -10.07 -7.69
N LEU A 197 14.44 -11.33 -8.14
CA LEU A 197 14.17 -11.67 -9.55
C LEU A 197 12.78 -11.21 -9.99
N ILE A 198 11.75 -11.36 -9.14
CA ILE A 198 10.41 -10.88 -9.44
C ILE A 198 10.40 -9.36 -9.63
N LEU A 199 11.09 -8.61 -8.77
CA LEU A 199 11.15 -7.14 -8.88
C LEU A 199 11.93 -6.69 -10.10
N VAL A 200 13.03 -7.37 -10.45
CA VAL A 200 13.78 -7.10 -11.70
C VAL A 200 12.88 -7.36 -12.90
N ALA A 201 12.17 -8.48 -12.95
CA ALA A 201 11.22 -8.77 -14.01
C ALA A 201 10.14 -7.68 -14.11
N LEU A 202 9.55 -7.27 -12.97
CA LEU A 202 8.58 -6.17 -12.95
C LEU A 202 9.19 -4.84 -13.42
N ALA A 203 10.45 -4.55 -13.09
CA ALA A 203 11.14 -3.35 -13.59
C ALA A 203 11.32 -3.38 -15.11
N LEU A 204 11.66 -4.54 -15.68
CA LEU A 204 11.87 -4.70 -17.14
C LEU A 204 10.54 -4.65 -17.91
N PHE A 205 9.51 -5.32 -17.42
CA PHE A 205 8.22 -5.46 -18.10
C PHE A 205 7.21 -4.34 -17.76
N SER A 206 7.49 -3.46 -16.78
CA SER A 206 6.61 -2.32 -16.51
C SER A 206 6.57 -1.38 -17.69
N ALA A 207 5.46 -1.35 -18.40
CA ALA A 207 5.18 -0.30 -19.39
C ALA A 207 5.11 1.04 -18.66
N SER A 208 5.74 2.07 -19.18
CA SER A 208 5.54 3.44 -18.67
C SER A 208 4.09 3.82 -18.95
N PRO A 209 3.28 4.20 -17.92
CA PRO A 209 1.97 4.73 -18.20
C PRO A 209 2.12 5.96 -19.11
N PRO A 210 1.16 6.21 -20.03
CA PRO A 210 1.13 7.45 -20.78
C PRO A 210 1.17 8.58 -19.76
N SER A 211 2.03 9.56 -19.98
CA SER A 211 2.11 10.75 -19.13
C SER A 211 0.74 11.44 -19.17
N GLN A 212 -0.07 11.30 -18.13
CA GLN A 212 -1.19 12.21 -17.97
C GLN A 212 -0.58 13.60 -17.85
N SER A 213 -0.81 14.41 -18.86
CA SER A 213 -0.33 15.78 -18.90
C SER A 213 -0.94 16.52 -17.71
N VAL A 214 -0.13 17.29 -17.01
CA VAL A 214 -0.56 18.19 -15.92
C VAL A 214 -1.75 19.06 -16.36
N GLY A 215 -1.90 19.28 -17.68
CA GLY A 215 -3.05 19.94 -18.30
C GLY A 215 -4.40 19.22 -18.11
N GLU A 216 -4.46 17.90 -18.14
CA GLU A 216 -5.72 17.16 -17.94
C GLU A 216 -6.19 17.18 -16.49
N GLN A 217 -5.27 17.19 -15.52
CA GLN A 217 -5.63 17.33 -14.11
C GLN A 217 -6.14 18.74 -13.80
N HIS A 218 -5.53 19.79 -14.37
CA HIS A 218 -6.01 21.17 -14.23
C HIS A 218 -7.36 21.39 -14.90
N LEU A 219 -7.62 20.79 -16.07
CA LEU A 219 -8.92 20.83 -16.73
C LEU A 219 -10.00 20.12 -15.90
N SER A 220 -9.73 18.94 -15.39
CA SER A 220 -10.66 18.18 -14.54
C SER A 220 -11.01 18.92 -13.23
N VAL A 221 -10.04 19.56 -12.59
CA VAL A 221 -10.26 20.37 -11.38
C VAL A 221 -11.05 21.63 -11.71
N ALA A 222 -10.76 22.30 -12.83
CA ALA A 222 -11.49 23.48 -13.28
C ALA A 222 -12.96 23.16 -13.64
N GLU A 223 -13.20 22.06 -14.38
CA GLU A 223 -14.56 21.57 -14.67
C GLU A 223 -15.33 21.17 -13.40
N GLY A 224 -14.65 20.54 -12.43
CA GLY A 224 -15.24 20.21 -11.13
C GLY A 224 -15.65 21.45 -10.34
N ALA A 225 -14.80 22.47 -10.32
CA ALA A 225 -15.09 23.75 -9.66
C ALA A 225 -16.25 24.49 -10.34
N GLU A 226 -16.31 24.46 -11.66
CA GLU A 226 -17.39 25.10 -12.43
C GLU A 226 -18.74 24.40 -12.22
N ARG A 227 -18.77 23.08 -12.18
CA ARG A 227 -19.96 22.30 -11.82
C ARG A 227 -20.46 22.61 -10.41
N LEU A 228 -19.54 22.70 -9.44
CA LEU A 228 -19.90 23.04 -8.05
C LEU A 228 -20.49 24.45 -7.96
N THR A 229 -19.90 25.41 -8.65
CA THR A 229 -20.38 26.79 -8.71
C THR A 229 -21.78 26.88 -9.33
N ASN A 230 -22.04 26.11 -10.39
CA ASN A 230 -23.34 26.06 -11.03
C ASN A 230 -24.42 25.40 -10.14
N LEU A 231 -24.06 24.33 -9.40
CA LEU A 231 -24.96 23.70 -8.43
C LEU A 231 -25.32 24.66 -7.28
N LEU A 232 -24.35 25.37 -6.74
CA LEU A 232 -24.59 26.35 -5.68
C LEU A 232 -25.48 27.53 -6.17
N ARG A 233 -25.29 28.01 -7.41
CA ARG A 233 -26.16 29.02 -8.01
C ARG A 233 -27.59 28.52 -8.16
N THR A 234 -27.78 27.29 -8.62
CA THR A 234 -29.10 26.68 -8.77
C THR A 234 -29.81 26.52 -7.44
N GLN A 235 -29.10 26.12 -6.39
CA GLN A 235 -29.66 26.04 -5.04
C GLN A 235 -30.02 27.41 -4.47
N ALA A 236 -29.19 28.43 -4.66
CA ALA A 236 -29.47 29.77 -4.22
C ALA A 236 -30.70 30.36 -4.93
N THR A 237 -30.87 30.09 -6.22
CA THR A 237 -32.06 30.53 -7.00
C THR A 237 -33.32 29.81 -6.54
N ASN A 238 -33.26 28.52 -6.24
CA ASN A 238 -34.38 27.76 -5.72
C ASN A 238 -34.82 28.21 -4.32
N SER A 239 -33.87 28.50 -3.42
CA SER A 239 -34.18 29.01 -2.10
C SER A 239 -34.81 30.40 -2.13
N SER A 240 -34.32 31.30 -2.99
CA SER A 240 -34.96 32.64 -3.17
C SER A 240 -36.36 32.56 -3.77
N ASN A 241 -36.63 31.62 -4.68
CA ASN A 241 -37.95 31.40 -5.23
C ASN A 241 -38.94 30.83 -4.22
N LEU A 242 -38.47 29.96 -3.31
CA LEU A 242 -39.31 29.42 -2.21
C LEU A 242 -39.67 30.51 -1.19
N GLU A 243 -38.74 31.40 -0.88
CA GLU A 243 -38.92 32.53 0.03
C GLU A 243 -39.89 33.55 -0.54
N ASN A 244 -39.78 33.88 -1.85
CA ASN A 244 -40.70 34.75 -2.55
C ASN A 244 -42.11 34.16 -2.71
N ASN A 245 -42.25 32.84 -2.81
CA ASN A 245 -43.56 32.18 -2.89
C ASN A 245 -44.25 32.11 -1.52
N SER A 246 -43.52 31.96 -0.43
CA SER A 246 -44.04 31.98 0.94
C SER A 246 -44.59 33.35 1.32
N LEU A 247 -43.98 34.44 0.82
CA LEU A 247 -44.44 35.82 1.03
C LEU A 247 -45.68 36.18 0.22
N ARG A 248 -45.99 35.46 -0.87
CA ARG A 248 -47.19 35.70 -1.71
C ARG A 248 -48.43 34.91 -1.28
N THR A 249 -48.31 33.90 -0.46
CA THR A 249 -49.43 33.07 0.01
C THR A 249 -49.83 33.33 1.47
N GLY A 250 -49.33 34.42 2.05
CA GLY A 250 -49.58 34.83 3.45
C GLY A 250 -50.60 35.98 3.62
N ASP A 251 -51.54 36.20 2.64
CA ASP A 251 -52.71 37.10 2.77
C ASP A 251 -54.00 36.30 2.81
#